data_16c8606d0b5ee564285e5838ca30cea4
#
_entry.id   16c8606d0b5ee564285e5838ca30cea4
#
_cell.length_a   1.000
_cell.length_b   1.000
_cell.length_c   1.000
_cell.angle_alpha   90.00
_cell.angle_beta   90.00
_cell.angle_gamma   90.00
#
_symmetry.space_group_name_H-M   'P 1'
#
loop_
_entity.id
_entity.type
_entity.pdbx_description
1 polymer ?
#
loop_
_entity_poly.entity_id
_entity_poly.type
_entity_poly.pdbx_seq_one_letter_code
_entity_poly.pdbx_strand_id
1 'polypeptide(L)'
;MKKADVYFTDMRVKPGGRNLQQKLALLLKRAGMDTIDFKDRFAAIKIHFGEAGNLSFLRPNFARTVSDEIKKLGGRPFLTDCNTLYVGSRKHALEHIETAYLNGFTPYSTRCHVIIGDGLKGTDDIAVPVPNGELVREAKIGRAIMDADIFISLTHFKGHEMTG
;
A
#
# COMPACT_ATOMS: atom_id res chain seq x y z
N MET A 1 16.76 -19.99 -12.98
CA MET A 1 15.89 -18.80 -12.79
C MET A 1 16.75 -17.56 -12.69
N LYS A 2 16.38 -16.47 -13.37
CA LYS A 2 17.04 -15.15 -13.21
C LYS A 2 16.72 -14.64 -11.80
N LYS A 3 17.74 -14.21 -11.04
CA LYS A 3 17.52 -13.62 -9.71
C LYS A 3 16.80 -12.27 -9.86
N ALA A 4 15.91 -11.96 -8.91
CA ALA A 4 15.23 -10.67 -8.86
C ALA A 4 16.23 -9.58 -8.43
N ASP A 5 16.14 -8.40 -9.04
CA ASP A 5 16.92 -7.24 -8.63
C ASP A 5 16.30 -6.63 -7.37
N VAL A 6 17.13 -6.31 -6.39
CA VAL A 6 16.73 -5.64 -5.15
C VAL A 6 17.39 -4.28 -5.06
N TYR A 7 16.58 -3.23 -4.91
CA TYR A 7 17.03 -1.87 -4.77
C TYR A 7 16.98 -1.44 -3.30
N PHE A 8 18.10 -1.00 -2.76
CA PHE A 8 18.26 -0.67 -1.34
C PHE A 8 18.74 0.75 -1.13
N THR A 9 18.24 1.40 -0.09
CA THR A 9 18.81 2.63 0.48
C THR A 9 18.73 2.56 2.00
N ASP A 10 19.73 3.11 2.69
CA ASP A 10 19.70 3.22 4.15
C ASP A 10 18.82 4.39 4.64
N MET A 11 18.57 4.42 5.95
CA MET A 11 17.77 5.47 6.61
C MET A 11 18.64 6.66 7.10
N ARG A 12 19.95 6.68 6.82
CA ARG A 12 20.84 7.75 7.26
C ARG A 12 20.58 9.02 6.46
N VAL A 13 20.51 10.15 7.15
CA VAL A 13 20.42 11.48 6.54
C VAL A 13 21.66 12.26 6.95
N LYS A 14 22.41 12.80 5.97
CA LYS A 14 23.58 13.64 6.20
C LYS A 14 23.21 15.11 5.98
N PRO A 15 23.83 16.07 6.71
CA PRO A 15 23.68 17.49 6.40
C PRO A 15 24.00 17.79 4.93
N GLY A 16 23.13 18.55 4.25
CA GLY A 16 23.24 18.84 2.83
C GLY A 16 22.93 17.67 1.88
N GLY A 17 22.64 16.48 2.42
CA GLY A 17 22.26 15.30 1.66
C GLY A 17 20.76 15.16 1.43
N ARG A 18 20.36 14.10 0.73
CA ARG A 18 18.94 13.79 0.50
C ARG A 18 18.24 13.37 1.80
N ASN A 19 17.05 13.90 2.04
CA ASN A 19 16.16 13.39 3.08
C ASN A 19 15.53 12.04 2.69
N LEU A 20 14.81 11.38 3.62
CA LEU A 20 14.25 10.05 3.41
C LEU A 20 13.24 9.98 2.26
N GLN A 21 12.42 11.01 2.09
CA GLN A 21 11.44 11.09 1.00
C GLN A 21 12.14 11.20 -0.37
N GLN A 22 13.18 12.02 -0.47
CA GLN A 22 13.99 12.16 -1.67
C GLN A 22 14.76 10.86 -2.00
N LYS A 23 15.21 10.14 -0.96
CA LYS A 23 15.83 8.83 -1.13
C LYS A 23 14.83 7.81 -1.68
N LEU A 24 13.60 7.77 -1.14
CA LEU A 24 12.54 6.90 -1.62
C LEU A 24 12.19 7.21 -3.08
N ALA A 25 11.96 8.48 -3.43
CA ALA A 25 11.66 8.87 -4.82
C ALA A 25 12.77 8.42 -5.79
N LEU A 26 14.04 8.62 -5.43
CA LEU A 26 15.17 8.15 -6.22
C LEU A 26 15.22 6.61 -6.33
N LEU A 27 14.90 5.90 -5.25
CA LEU A 27 14.87 4.45 -5.21
C LEU A 27 13.80 3.90 -6.15
N LEU A 28 12.59 4.45 -6.09
CA LEU A 28 11.46 4.11 -6.98
C LEU A 28 11.85 4.29 -8.46
N LYS A 29 12.46 5.43 -8.79
CA LYS A 29 12.94 5.69 -10.15
C LYS A 29 14.00 4.68 -10.58
N ARG A 30 14.97 4.38 -9.73
CA ARG A 30 16.02 3.37 -10.04
C ARG A 30 15.46 1.96 -10.18
N ALA A 31 14.38 1.65 -9.46
CA ALA A 31 13.67 0.39 -9.57
C ALA A 31 12.81 0.29 -10.83
N GLY A 32 12.78 1.33 -11.66
CA GLY A 32 12.06 1.32 -12.95
C GLY A 32 10.60 1.78 -12.84
N MET A 33 10.20 2.49 -11.80
CA MET A 33 8.83 2.98 -11.67
C MET A 33 8.41 3.87 -12.85
N ASP A 34 9.35 4.63 -13.44
CA ASP A 34 9.12 5.48 -14.59
C ASP A 34 8.96 4.71 -15.93
N THR A 35 9.18 3.40 -15.94
CA THR A 35 8.91 2.53 -17.09
C THR A 35 7.50 1.92 -17.08
N ILE A 36 6.76 2.10 -15.98
CA ILE A 36 5.39 1.64 -15.85
C ILE A 36 4.45 2.70 -16.46
N ASP A 37 3.56 2.26 -17.33
CA ASP A 37 2.55 3.14 -17.91
C ASP A 37 1.44 3.43 -16.88
N PHE A 38 1.57 4.56 -16.18
CA PHE A 38 0.58 5.05 -15.21
C PHE A 38 -0.48 5.96 -15.81
N LYS A 39 -0.30 6.41 -17.06
CA LYS A 39 -1.19 7.43 -17.64
C LYS A 39 -2.65 7.00 -17.59
N ASP A 40 -3.48 7.81 -16.94
CA ASP A 40 -4.93 7.62 -16.75
C ASP A 40 -5.35 6.33 -16.01
N ARG A 41 -4.40 5.60 -15.41
CA ARG A 41 -4.62 4.34 -14.71
C ARG A 41 -4.81 4.50 -13.21
N PHE A 42 -5.66 3.66 -12.64
CA PHE A 42 -5.82 3.54 -11.19
C PHE A 42 -4.67 2.73 -10.59
N ALA A 43 -4.04 3.28 -9.56
CA ALA A 43 -2.94 2.62 -8.85
C ALA A 43 -3.30 2.42 -7.38
N ALA A 44 -3.52 1.17 -6.98
CA ALA A 44 -3.76 0.79 -5.60
C ALA A 44 -2.42 0.74 -4.83
N ILE A 45 -2.24 1.60 -3.84
CA ILE A 45 -1.12 1.57 -2.91
C ILE A 45 -1.60 0.86 -1.65
N LYS A 46 -1.29 -0.44 -1.53
CA LYS A 46 -1.63 -1.22 -0.33
C LYS A 46 -0.67 -0.86 0.79
N ILE A 47 -1.22 -0.42 1.92
CA ILE A 47 -0.46 -0.06 3.11
C ILE A 47 -1.27 -0.41 4.36
N HIS A 48 -0.59 -0.87 5.42
CA HIS A 48 -1.20 -1.02 6.73
C HIS A 48 -1.33 0.35 7.41
N PHE A 49 -2.56 0.75 7.71
CA PHE A 49 -2.85 2.07 8.28
C PHE A 49 -2.53 2.21 9.78
N GLY A 50 -2.01 1.17 10.41
CA GLY A 50 -1.73 1.14 11.85
C GLY A 50 -2.93 0.63 12.66
N GLU A 51 -2.77 0.64 13.97
CA GLU A 51 -3.79 0.30 14.97
C GLU A 51 -3.86 1.43 16.00
N ALA A 52 -4.98 1.54 16.69
CA ALA A 52 -5.13 2.52 17.78
C ALA A 52 -4.04 2.29 18.86
N GLY A 53 -3.29 3.34 19.18
CA GLY A 53 -2.21 3.30 20.17
C GLY A 53 -0.89 2.67 19.69
N ASN A 54 -0.81 2.09 18.50
CA ASN A 54 0.42 1.55 17.94
C ASN A 54 1.05 2.55 16.96
N LEU A 55 2.32 2.90 17.16
CA LEU A 55 3.07 3.82 16.31
C LEU A 55 4.04 3.12 15.36
N SER A 56 4.10 1.78 15.38
CA SER A 56 4.99 0.97 14.54
C SER A 56 4.36 0.68 13.17
N PHE A 57 4.10 1.73 12.40
CA PHE A 57 3.63 1.65 11.02
C PHE A 57 4.42 2.63 10.13
N LEU A 58 4.37 2.43 8.82
CA LEU A 58 5.00 3.35 7.87
C LEU A 58 4.33 4.72 7.96
N ARG A 59 5.15 5.78 8.03
CA ARG A 59 4.66 7.15 8.12
C ARG A 59 3.91 7.57 6.86
N PRO A 60 2.82 8.34 6.96
CA PRO A 60 2.07 8.90 5.81
C PRO A 60 2.95 9.63 4.78
N ASN A 61 4.07 10.19 5.23
CA ASN A 61 5.07 10.84 4.36
C ASN A 61 5.61 9.91 3.26
N PHE A 62 5.79 8.60 3.54
CA PHE A 62 6.23 7.65 2.53
C PHE A 62 5.10 7.36 1.53
N ALA A 63 3.86 7.18 2.01
CA ALA A 63 2.70 7.04 1.15
C ALA A 63 2.50 8.25 0.23
N ARG A 64 2.67 9.47 0.78
CA ARG A 64 2.67 10.71 -0.01
C ARG A 64 3.73 10.70 -1.10
N THR A 65 4.96 10.29 -0.78
CA THR A 65 6.04 10.23 -1.77
C THR A 65 5.67 9.31 -2.93
N VAL A 66 5.15 8.11 -2.66
CA VAL A 66 4.71 7.17 -3.69
C VAL A 66 3.55 7.75 -4.50
N SER A 67 2.54 8.33 -3.83
CA SER A 67 1.40 8.99 -4.48
C SER A 67 1.85 10.12 -5.41
N ASP A 68 2.76 10.99 -4.96
CA ASP A 68 3.27 12.10 -5.76
C ASP A 68 4.04 11.61 -7.00
N GLU A 69 4.85 10.55 -6.88
CA GLU A 69 5.57 9.96 -8.03
C GLU A 69 4.60 9.35 -9.06
N ILE A 70 3.54 8.62 -8.60
CA ILE A 70 2.50 8.09 -9.50
C ILE A 70 1.78 9.23 -10.25
N LYS A 71 1.41 10.29 -9.54
CA LYS A 71 0.73 11.44 -10.14
C LYS A 71 1.59 12.18 -11.16
N LYS A 72 2.90 12.31 -10.91
CA LYS A 72 3.85 12.85 -11.91
C LYS A 72 3.87 12.05 -13.21
N LEU A 73 3.61 10.75 -13.13
CA LEU A 73 3.51 9.84 -14.27
C LEU A 73 2.08 9.76 -14.86
N GLY A 74 1.16 10.63 -14.41
CA GLY A 74 -0.22 10.72 -14.92
C GLY A 74 -1.18 9.70 -14.32
N GLY A 75 -0.80 8.96 -13.28
CA GLY A 75 -1.62 7.96 -12.62
C GLY A 75 -2.60 8.52 -11.59
N ARG A 76 -3.57 7.71 -11.20
CA ARG A 76 -4.64 7.99 -10.23
C ARG A 76 -4.46 7.10 -8.98
N PRO A 77 -3.57 7.47 -8.04
CA PRO A 77 -3.32 6.66 -6.87
C PRO A 77 -4.43 6.76 -5.82
N PHE A 78 -4.65 5.66 -5.11
CA PHE A 78 -5.40 5.61 -3.86
C PHE A 78 -4.70 4.70 -2.86
N LEU A 79 -4.88 4.97 -1.56
CA LEU A 79 -4.40 4.11 -0.48
C LEU A 79 -5.47 3.07 -0.17
N THR A 80 -5.05 1.84 0.09
CA THR A 80 -5.98 0.75 0.39
C THR A 80 -5.39 -0.24 1.41
N ASP A 81 -6.29 -0.86 2.15
CA ASP A 81 -6.11 -2.09 2.91
C ASP A 81 -7.45 -2.81 2.95
N CYS A 82 -7.49 -4.06 3.39
CA CYS A 82 -8.72 -4.81 3.62
C CYS A 82 -9.07 -4.82 5.12
N ASN A 83 -10.35 -4.99 5.43
CA ASN A 83 -10.83 -5.11 6.80
C ASN A 83 -10.24 -6.35 7.48
N THR A 84 -10.12 -6.30 8.81
CA THR A 84 -9.56 -7.40 9.60
C THR A 84 -10.62 -8.41 10.01
N LEU A 85 -10.23 -9.68 10.10
CA LEU A 85 -11.10 -10.74 10.63
C LEU A 85 -11.22 -10.70 12.15
N TYR A 86 -10.21 -10.19 12.84
CA TYR A 86 -10.21 -10.06 14.30
C TYR A 86 -10.92 -8.77 14.74
N VAL A 87 -11.33 -8.74 16.00
CA VAL A 87 -11.94 -7.56 16.63
C VAL A 87 -10.90 -6.47 16.82
N GLY A 88 -11.22 -5.27 16.37
CA GLY A 88 -10.35 -4.10 16.43
C GLY A 88 -10.93 -2.93 15.64
N SER A 89 -10.21 -1.84 15.59
CA SER A 89 -10.64 -0.59 14.93
C SER A 89 -10.57 -0.61 13.39
N ARG A 90 -10.38 -1.78 12.79
CA ARG A 90 -10.34 -1.97 11.33
C ARG A 90 -11.27 -3.11 10.86
N LYS A 91 -12.31 -3.43 11.63
CA LYS A 91 -13.22 -4.53 11.34
C LYS A 91 -14.22 -4.21 10.21
N HIS A 92 -14.55 -2.95 10.01
CA HIS A 92 -15.40 -2.48 8.92
C HIS A 92 -14.90 -1.12 8.40
N ALA A 93 -15.29 -0.76 7.16
CA ALA A 93 -14.70 0.36 6.44
C ALA A 93 -14.77 1.70 7.19
N LEU A 94 -15.84 1.99 7.94
CA LEU A 94 -15.97 3.29 8.62
C LEU A 94 -14.89 3.44 9.71
N GLU A 95 -14.80 2.48 10.65
CA GLU A 95 -13.75 2.50 11.68
C GLU A 95 -12.35 2.39 11.08
N HIS A 96 -12.21 1.62 9.98
CA HIS A 96 -10.93 1.47 9.31
C HIS A 96 -10.44 2.79 8.69
N ILE A 97 -11.34 3.56 8.06
CA ILE A 97 -11.03 4.89 7.53
C ILE A 97 -10.74 5.87 8.68
N GLU A 98 -11.50 5.84 9.77
CA GLU A 98 -11.22 6.64 10.95
C GLU A 98 -9.83 6.34 11.53
N THR A 99 -9.48 5.06 11.66
CA THR A 99 -8.14 4.63 12.10
C THR A 99 -7.05 5.15 11.17
N ALA A 100 -7.26 5.06 9.85
CA ALA A 100 -6.33 5.62 8.88
C ALA A 100 -6.16 7.14 9.07
N TYR A 101 -7.25 7.86 9.28
CA TYR A 101 -7.21 9.33 9.47
C TYR A 101 -6.55 9.73 10.79
N LEU A 102 -6.84 9.04 11.90
CA LEU A 102 -6.21 9.24 13.19
C LEU A 102 -4.69 9.01 13.12
N ASN A 103 -4.26 8.05 12.30
CA ASN A 103 -2.84 7.76 12.05
C ASN A 103 -2.21 8.64 10.95
N GLY A 104 -2.95 9.66 10.48
CA GLY A 104 -2.46 10.69 9.57
C GLY A 104 -2.54 10.35 8.07
N PHE A 105 -3.19 9.25 7.67
CA PHE A 105 -3.40 8.88 6.27
C PHE A 105 -4.64 9.57 5.69
N THR A 106 -4.66 10.89 5.71
CA THR A 106 -5.76 11.68 5.15
C THR A 106 -5.48 12.05 3.69
N PRO A 107 -6.53 12.39 2.90
CA PRO A 107 -6.33 12.92 1.55
C PRO A 107 -5.46 14.18 1.50
N TYR A 108 -5.47 14.97 2.57
CA TYR A 108 -4.64 16.16 2.69
C TYR A 108 -3.15 15.82 2.90
N SER A 109 -2.85 14.89 3.82
CA SER A 109 -1.46 14.54 4.17
C SER A 109 -0.79 13.67 3.09
N THR A 110 -1.52 12.72 2.50
CA THR A 110 -1.00 11.76 1.52
C THR A 110 -1.26 12.16 0.06
N ARG A 111 -2.12 13.17 -0.15
CA ARG A 111 -2.56 13.65 -1.47
C ARG A 111 -3.26 12.60 -2.32
N CYS A 112 -3.81 11.56 -1.70
CA CYS A 112 -4.69 10.59 -2.33
C CYS A 112 -5.75 10.08 -1.35
N HIS A 113 -6.84 9.53 -1.88
CA HIS A 113 -7.95 9.05 -1.08
C HIS A 113 -7.65 7.67 -0.48
N VAL A 114 -8.34 7.35 0.63
CA VAL A 114 -8.38 6.01 1.21
C VAL A 114 -9.64 5.31 0.71
N ILE A 115 -9.49 4.11 0.16
CA ILE A 115 -10.57 3.23 -0.26
C ILE A 115 -10.32 1.87 0.37
N ILE A 116 -11.28 1.36 1.16
CA ILE A 116 -11.16 0.04 1.76
C ILE A 116 -11.46 -1.02 0.70
N GLY A 117 -10.49 -1.90 0.47
CA GLY A 117 -10.41 -2.77 -0.70
C GLY A 117 -11.53 -3.81 -0.80
N ASP A 118 -12.06 -4.27 0.33
CA ASP A 118 -13.09 -5.31 0.45
C ASP A 118 -14.45 -4.76 0.91
N GLY A 119 -14.69 -3.46 0.72
CA GLY A 119 -15.98 -2.81 0.94
C GLY A 119 -16.33 -2.58 2.40
N LEU A 120 -17.61 -2.25 2.65
CA LEU A 120 -18.09 -1.80 3.95
C LEU A 120 -17.89 -2.84 5.06
N LYS A 121 -18.13 -4.11 4.76
CA LYS A 121 -18.16 -5.21 5.75
C LYS A 121 -17.04 -6.26 5.56
N GLY A 122 -16.10 -6.03 4.65
CA GLY A 122 -15.07 -7.03 4.32
C GLY A 122 -15.60 -8.22 3.51
N THR A 123 -16.62 -8.01 2.70
CA THR A 123 -17.30 -9.07 1.92
C THR A 123 -17.34 -8.79 0.43
N ASP A 124 -16.80 -7.65 -0.01
CA ASP A 124 -16.72 -7.30 -1.43
C ASP A 124 -15.37 -7.77 -1.99
N ASP A 125 -15.33 -9.04 -2.35
CA ASP A 125 -14.13 -9.70 -2.87
C ASP A 125 -14.39 -10.43 -4.20
N ILE A 126 -13.29 -10.75 -4.89
CA ILE A 126 -13.27 -11.59 -6.09
C ILE A 126 -12.42 -12.82 -5.80
N ALA A 127 -12.94 -14.00 -6.07
CA ALA A 127 -12.16 -15.24 -6.05
C ALA A 127 -11.23 -15.30 -7.28
N VAL A 128 -9.94 -15.35 -7.03
CA VAL A 128 -8.89 -15.45 -8.06
C VAL A 128 -8.25 -16.82 -7.99
N PRO A 129 -8.19 -17.59 -9.10
CA PRO A 129 -7.52 -18.88 -9.12
C PRO A 129 -6.04 -18.76 -8.74
N VAL A 130 -5.56 -19.69 -7.90
CA VAL A 130 -4.13 -19.83 -7.55
C VAL A 130 -3.54 -20.96 -8.39
N PRO A 131 -2.83 -20.69 -9.49
CA PRO A 131 -2.25 -21.70 -10.34
C PRO A 131 -1.25 -22.56 -9.55
N ASN A 132 -1.38 -23.90 -9.64
CA ASN A 132 -0.55 -24.85 -8.93
C ASN A 132 -0.63 -24.79 -7.38
N GLY A 133 -1.68 -24.18 -6.84
CA GLY A 133 -1.93 -24.19 -5.40
C GLY A 133 -2.25 -25.60 -4.90
N GLU A 134 -1.47 -26.14 -3.97
CA GLU A 134 -1.70 -27.47 -3.40
C GLU A 134 -2.81 -27.45 -2.36
N LEU A 135 -2.79 -26.49 -1.46
CA LEU A 135 -3.74 -26.35 -0.35
C LEU A 135 -4.82 -25.30 -0.62
N VAL A 136 -4.45 -24.20 -1.26
CA VAL A 136 -5.34 -23.09 -1.58
C VAL A 136 -5.46 -22.97 -3.09
N ARG A 137 -6.66 -23.17 -3.62
CA ARG A 137 -6.95 -23.12 -5.06
C ARG A 137 -7.49 -21.80 -5.53
N GLU A 138 -8.02 -20.99 -4.61
CA GLU A 138 -8.57 -19.65 -4.86
C GLU A 138 -8.14 -18.69 -3.77
N ALA A 139 -7.76 -17.48 -4.14
CA ALA A 139 -7.50 -16.37 -3.23
C ALA A 139 -8.62 -15.33 -3.34
N LYS A 140 -9.15 -14.88 -2.22
CA LYS A 140 -10.14 -13.78 -2.17
C LYS A 140 -9.39 -12.45 -2.13
N ILE A 141 -9.59 -11.66 -3.16
CA ILE A 141 -8.97 -10.33 -3.30
C ILE A 141 -10.05 -9.26 -3.27
N GLY A 142 -9.86 -8.23 -2.46
CA GLY A 142 -10.82 -7.13 -2.35
C GLY A 142 -11.11 -6.46 -3.71
N ARG A 143 -12.38 -6.17 -3.97
CA ARG A 143 -12.88 -5.66 -5.25
C ARG A 143 -12.12 -4.43 -5.71
N ALA A 144 -11.95 -3.41 -4.86
CA ALA A 144 -11.28 -2.18 -5.27
C ALA A 144 -9.80 -2.39 -5.63
N ILE A 145 -9.16 -3.43 -5.10
CA ILE A 145 -7.79 -3.82 -5.47
C ILE A 145 -7.80 -4.45 -6.86
N MET A 146 -8.79 -5.30 -7.17
CA MET A 146 -8.92 -5.94 -8.47
C MET A 146 -9.34 -4.97 -9.58
N ASP A 147 -10.06 -3.91 -9.24
CA ASP A 147 -10.46 -2.85 -10.18
C ASP A 147 -9.30 -1.89 -10.52
N ALA A 148 -8.19 -1.94 -9.78
CA ALA A 148 -7.01 -1.15 -10.07
C ALA A 148 -6.17 -1.77 -11.19
N ASP A 149 -5.61 -0.93 -12.07
CA ASP A 149 -4.73 -1.35 -13.16
C ASP A 149 -3.33 -1.72 -12.66
N ILE A 150 -2.89 -1.09 -11.56
CA ILE A 150 -1.54 -1.22 -11.00
C ILE A 150 -1.66 -1.42 -9.49
N PHE A 151 -0.92 -2.40 -8.97
CA PHE A 151 -0.82 -2.68 -7.55
C PHE A 151 0.59 -2.39 -7.03
N ILE A 152 0.69 -1.59 -5.96
CA ILE A 152 1.95 -1.29 -5.27
C ILE A 152 1.81 -1.67 -3.81
N SER A 153 2.63 -2.60 -3.34
CA SER A 153 2.71 -2.97 -1.93
C SER A 153 3.73 -2.08 -1.21
N LEU A 154 3.22 -1.16 -0.39
CA LEU A 154 4.04 -0.31 0.49
C LEU A 154 4.02 -0.91 1.90
N THR A 155 4.98 -1.78 2.17
CA THR A 155 4.92 -2.73 3.26
C THR A 155 5.90 -2.40 4.39
N HIS A 156 5.40 -2.40 5.62
CA HIS A 156 6.23 -2.55 6.82
C HIS A 156 6.45 -4.05 7.06
N PHE A 157 7.66 -4.53 6.76
CA PHE A 157 7.97 -5.95 6.88
C PHE A 157 7.96 -6.41 8.34
N LYS A 158 7.19 -7.45 8.62
CA LYS A 158 7.15 -8.16 9.91
C LYS A 158 6.64 -9.59 9.74
N GLY A 159 6.98 -10.46 10.68
CA GLY A 159 6.36 -11.78 10.79
C GLY A 159 4.91 -11.71 11.27
N HIS A 160 4.16 -12.78 11.07
CA HIS A 160 2.79 -12.94 11.52
C HIS A 160 2.62 -14.29 12.23
N GLU A 161 1.91 -14.31 13.37
CA GLU A 161 1.75 -15.53 14.19
C GLU A 161 1.14 -16.72 13.43
N MET A 162 0.20 -16.45 12.53
CA MET A 162 -0.53 -17.48 11.80
C MET A 162 0.05 -17.79 10.42
N THR A 163 0.80 -16.86 9.82
CA THR A 163 1.23 -16.99 8.41
C THR A 163 2.74 -16.88 8.20
N GLY A 164 3.49 -16.61 9.27
CA GLY A 164 4.96 -16.49 9.24
C GLY A 164 5.52 -15.12 8.89
#